data_bc1747b93d013b9b807d813a9924c9af
#
_entry.id   bc1747b93d013b9b807d813a9924c9af
#
_cell.length_a   1.000
_cell.length_b   1.000
_cell.length_c   1.000
_cell.angle_alpha   90.00
_cell.angle_beta   90.00
_cell.angle_gamma   90.00
#
_symmetry.space_group_name_H-M   'P 1'
#
loop_
_entity.id
_entity.type
_entity.pdbx_description
1 polymer ?
#
loop_
_entity_poly.entity_id
_entity_poly.type
_entity_poly.pdbx_seq_one_letter_code
_entity_poly.pdbx_strand_id
1 'polypeptide(L)'
;NDFKFEVTDVQKKLGDLFVHYGKVINGSIKLKDNVELKINVKRRDDTRAYHSATHLLHESLRRVLGDHVTQKGSLVEPSRLRFDFSHMKPIQNEEIDKIESFVNQIVSKKSEVKTRLMTPDEAVENGALALFGEKYGDEVRVLSMGDEDGKYFSTELCGGTHVKNTGDIGKFKIISQSSIAAGVRRIEALRD
;
A
#
# COMPACT_ATOMS: atom_id res chain seq x y z
N ASN A 1 -31.81 -9.11 -17.66
CA ASN A 1 -32.06 -7.79 -17.02
C ASN A 1 -30.93 -6.85 -17.37
N ASP A 2 -31.22 -5.76 -18.08
CA ASP A 2 -30.23 -4.72 -18.43
C ASP A 2 -29.97 -3.76 -17.25
N PHE A 3 -30.05 -4.26 -16.01
CA PHE A 3 -29.76 -3.45 -14.84
C PHE A 3 -28.29 -3.05 -14.81
N LYS A 4 -28.02 -1.75 -14.72
CA LYS A 4 -26.69 -1.19 -14.61
C LYS A 4 -26.66 -0.16 -13.48
N PHE A 5 -25.74 -0.38 -12.53
CA PHE A 5 -25.51 0.51 -11.40
C PHE A 5 -24.04 0.93 -11.39
N GLU A 6 -23.78 2.22 -11.39
CA GLU A 6 -22.44 2.77 -11.27
C GLU A 6 -22.12 3.01 -9.81
N VAL A 7 -21.16 2.24 -9.28
CA VAL A 7 -20.69 2.35 -7.89
C VAL A 7 -19.74 3.53 -7.78
N THR A 8 -20.03 4.47 -6.86
CA THR A 8 -19.17 5.62 -6.55
C THR A 8 -18.40 5.44 -5.26
N ASP A 9 -18.94 4.65 -4.30
CA ASP A 9 -18.28 4.35 -3.02
C ASP A 9 -18.76 3.00 -2.47
N VAL A 10 -17.92 2.36 -1.67
CA VAL A 10 -18.25 1.12 -0.95
C VAL A 10 -17.81 1.24 0.49
N GLN A 11 -18.74 1.07 1.40
CA GLN A 11 -18.47 1.17 2.84
C GLN A 11 -18.83 -0.14 3.54
N LYS A 12 -18.01 -0.56 4.49
CA LYS A 12 -18.32 -1.66 5.40
C LYS A 12 -19.08 -1.10 6.60
N LYS A 13 -20.29 -1.63 6.85
CA LYS A 13 -21.18 -1.24 7.95
C LYS A 13 -21.54 -2.47 8.78
N LEU A 14 -21.92 -2.26 10.04
CA LEU A 14 -22.44 -3.31 10.91
C LEU A 14 -21.61 -4.60 10.89
N GLY A 15 -20.28 -4.48 10.96
CA GLY A 15 -19.37 -5.61 10.86
C GLY A 15 -19.08 -5.99 9.40
N ASP A 16 -19.87 -6.86 8.77
CA ASP A 16 -19.56 -7.45 7.47
C ASP A 16 -20.50 -7.04 6.32
N LEU A 17 -21.38 -6.05 6.52
CA LEU A 17 -22.27 -5.57 5.49
C LEU A 17 -21.54 -4.59 4.55
N PHE A 18 -21.36 -4.97 3.29
CA PHE A 18 -20.82 -4.08 2.25
C PHE A 18 -21.95 -3.29 1.59
N VAL A 19 -21.97 -1.98 1.83
CA VAL A 19 -22.95 -1.05 1.26
C VAL A 19 -22.33 -0.34 0.05
N HIS A 20 -22.95 -0.53 -1.11
CA HIS A 20 -22.53 0.10 -2.37
C HIS A 20 -23.35 1.35 -2.60
N TYR A 21 -22.71 2.50 -2.67
CA TYR A 21 -23.31 3.79 -3.00
C TYR A 21 -23.09 4.06 -4.49
N GLY A 22 -24.07 4.67 -5.14
CA GLY A 22 -23.93 4.97 -6.57
C GLY A 22 -25.23 5.42 -7.23
N LYS A 23 -25.28 5.26 -8.55
CA LYS A 23 -26.41 5.67 -9.40
C LYS A 23 -26.89 4.52 -10.25
N VAL A 24 -28.20 4.34 -10.33
CA VAL A 24 -28.82 3.47 -11.35
C VAL A 24 -28.67 4.17 -12.70
N ILE A 25 -28.00 3.52 -13.64
CA ILE A 25 -27.80 3.99 -15.01
C ILE A 25 -28.88 3.46 -15.92
N ASN A 26 -29.33 2.22 -15.72
CA ASN A 26 -30.37 1.58 -16.49
C ASN A 26 -31.07 0.49 -15.69
N GLY A 27 -32.34 0.26 -15.98
CA GLY A 27 -33.15 -0.83 -15.42
C GLY A 27 -33.53 -0.66 -13.96
N SER A 28 -33.87 -1.77 -13.32
CA SER A 28 -34.24 -1.84 -11.91
C SER A 28 -33.76 -3.14 -11.30
N ILE A 29 -33.58 -3.15 -9.99
CA ILE A 29 -33.16 -4.32 -9.20
C ILE A 29 -34.15 -4.58 -8.08
N LYS A 30 -34.35 -5.84 -7.74
CA LYS A 30 -35.20 -6.28 -6.64
C LYS A 30 -34.35 -7.08 -5.62
N LEU A 31 -34.89 -7.20 -4.43
CA LEU A 31 -34.29 -8.02 -3.40
C LEU A 31 -34.11 -9.46 -3.91
N LYS A 32 -32.93 -10.03 -3.69
CA LYS A 32 -32.49 -11.38 -4.10
C LYS A 32 -32.18 -11.52 -5.61
N ASP A 33 -32.17 -10.45 -6.39
CA ASP A 33 -31.65 -10.52 -7.75
C ASP A 33 -30.14 -10.83 -7.73
N ASN A 34 -29.71 -11.65 -8.67
CA ASN A 34 -28.28 -11.90 -8.89
C ASN A 34 -27.67 -10.74 -9.68
N VAL A 35 -26.54 -10.25 -9.22
CA VAL A 35 -25.78 -9.17 -9.88
C VAL A 35 -24.34 -9.59 -10.13
N GLU A 36 -23.78 -9.13 -11.23
CA GLU A 36 -22.35 -9.23 -11.51
C GLU A 36 -21.65 -7.96 -11.06
N LEU A 37 -20.62 -8.10 -10.21
CA LEU A 37 -19.80 -6.99 -9.75
C LEU A 37 -18.54 -6.88 -10.61
N LYS A 38 -18.36 -5.76 -11.31
CA LYS A 38 -17.18 -5.47 -12.14
C LYS A 38 -16.39 -4.32 -11.54
N ILE A 39 -15.13 -4.55 -11.26
CA ILE A 39 -14.21 -3.49 -10.82
C ILE A 39 -13.59 -2.79 -12.03
N ASN A 40 -13.19 -1.53 -11.85
CA ASN A 40 -12.31 -0.88 -12.80
C ASN A 40 -10.89 -1.45 -12.60
N VAL A 41 -10.49 -2.36 -13.48
CA VAL A 41 -9.23 -3.11 -13.40
C VAL A 41 -8.04 -2.16 -13.43
N LYS A 42 -8.01 -1.21 -14.38
CA LYS A 42 -6.91 -0.23 -14.47
C LYS A 42 -6.74 0.54 -13.16
N ARG A 43 -7.82 1.10 -12.62
CA ARG A 43 -7.78 1.82 -11.34
C ARG A 43 -7.28 0.93 -10.19
N ARG A 44 -7.69 -0.35 -10.16
CA ARG A 44 -7.24 -1.32 -9.16
C ARG A 44 -5.75 -1.60 -9.31
N ASP A 45 -5.25 -1.78 -10.51
CA ASP A 45 -3.84 -2.05 -10.79
C ASP A 45 -2.97 -0.85 -10.45
N ASP A 46 -3.38 0.36 -10.81
CA ASP A 46 -2.69 1.59 -10.41
C ASP A 46 -2.64 1.72 -8.88
N THR A 47 -3.76 1.51 -8.18
CA THR A 47 -3.82 1.59 -6.72
C THR A 47 -2.92 0.54 -6.05
N ARG A 48 -2.92 -0.73 -6.52
CA ARG A 48 -2.06 -1.78 -5.94
C ARG A 48 -0.58 -1.52 -6.17
N ALA A 49 -0.22 -0.90 -7.29
CA ALA A 49 1.15 -0.51 -7.58
C ALA A 49 1.63 0.60 -6.65
N TYR A 50 0.84 1.64 -6.43
CA TYR A 50 1.15 2.67 -5.44
C TYR A 50 1.18 2.12 -4.01
N HIS A 51 0.30 1.17 -3.66
CA HIS A 51 0.33 0.53 -2.35
C HIS A 51 1.63 -0.27 -2.14
N SER A 52 2.05 -1.04 -3.13
CA SER A 52 3.32 -1.75 -3.07
C SER A 52 4.52 -0.80 -3.00
N ALA A 53 4.49 0.30 -3.78
CA ALA A 53 5.51 1.34 -3.70
C ALA A 53 5.60 1.98 -2.30
N THR A 54 4.48 2.11 -1.59
CA THR A 54 4.46 2.66 -0.22
C THR A 54 5.29 1.79 0.74
N HIS A 55 5.20 0.47 0.65
CA HIS A 55 6.00 -0.43 1.47
C HIS A 55 7.50 -0.37 1.14
N LEU A 56 7.85 -0.30 -0.15
CA LEU A 56 9.25 -0.10 -0.55
C LEU A 56 9.78 1.27 -0.09
N LEU A 57 8.97 2.31 -0.18
CA LEU A 57 9.31 3.64 0.34
C LEU A 57 9.53 3.61 1.86
N HIS A 58 8.66 2.96 2.62
CA HIS A 58 8.77 2.85 4.08
C HIS A 58 10.09 2.21 4.47
N GLU A 59 10.43 1.06 3.91
CA GLU A 59 11.70 0.39 4.20
C GLU A 59 12.91 1.20 3.71
N SER A 60 12.83 1.87 2.55
CA SER A 60 13.89 2.74 2.06
C SER A 60 14.15 3.92 3.00
N LEU A 61 13.08 4.52 3.53
CA LEU A 61 13.18 5.58 4.55
C LEU A 61 13.86 5.07 5.83
N ARG A 62 13.51 3.87 6.30
CA ARG A 62 14.14 3.26 7.48
C ARG A 62 15.62 3.02 7.25
N ARG A 63 16.02 2.50 6.10
CA ARG A 63 17.42 2.24 5.76
C ARG A 63 18.28 3.49 5.65
N VAL A 64 17.69 4.60 5.17
CA VAL A 64 18.42 5.87 4.97
C VAL A 64 18.40 6.74 6.21
N LEU A 65 17.24 6.86 6.87
CA LEU A 65 17.04 7.81 7.98
C LEU A 65 17.15 7.15 9.36
N GLY A 66 16.94 5.82 9.44
CA GLY A 66 17.05 5.03 10.67
C GLY A 66 15.74 4.41 11.13
N ASP A 67 15.85 3.51 12.11
CA ASP A 67 14.75 2.67 12.62
C ASP A 67 13.65 3.43 13.37
N HIS A 68 13.86 4.70 13.71
CA HIS A 68 12.85 5.57 14.29
C HIS A 68 11.74 5.94 13.31
N VAL A 69 11.94 5.71 12.01
CA VAL A 69 10.92 5.94 10.99
C VAL A 69 9.78 4.95 11.18
N THR A 70 8.60 5.48 11.53
CA THR A 70 7.36 4.72 11.66
C THR A 70 6.24 5.44 10.91
N GLN A 71 5.33 4.70 10.29
CA GLN A 71 4.18 5.26 9.61
C GLN A 71 3.28 6.01 10.61
N LYS A 72 2.91 7.24 10.26
CA LYS A 72 1.94 8.08 10.98
C LYS A 72 0.67 8.31 10.19
N GLY A 73 0.71 8.10 8.89
CA GLY A 73 -0.42 8.16 7.99
C GLY A 73 -0.03 7.76 6.59
N SER A 74 -1.01 7.35 5.80
CA SER A 74 -0.82 6.97 4.40
C SER A 74 -2.06 7.28 3.59
N LEU A 75 -1.86 7.66 2.33
CA LEU A 75 -2.91 7.77 1.32
C LEU A 75 -2.40 7.12 0.05
N VAL A 76 -3.17 6.18 -0.49
CA VAL A 76 -2.87 5.49 -1.75
C VAL A 76 -4.03 5.74 -2.72
N GLU A 77 -3.73 6.43 -3.80
CA GLU A 77 -4.66 6.75 -4.89
C GLU A 77 -4.15 6.14 -6.21
N PRO A 78 -4.99 6.02 -7.24
CA PRO A 78 -4.53 5.52 -8.54
C PRO A 78 -3.51 6.44 -9.25
N SER A 79 -3.38 7.68 -8.80
CA SER A 79 -2.54 8.71 -9.42
C SER A 79 -1.34 9.15 -8.58
N ARG A 80 -1.30 8.80 -7.30
CA ARG A 80 -0.21 9.18 -6.36
C ARG A 80 -0.25 8.38 -5.08
N LEU A 81 0.83 8.44 -4.33
CA LEU A 81 0.85 8.08 -2.91
C LEU A 81 1.28 9.27 -2.06
N ARG A 82 0.84 9.25 -0.79
CA ARG A 82 1.31 10.12 0.28
C ARG A 82 1.69 9.26 1.48
N PHE A 83 2.83 9.53 2.07
CA PHE A 83 3.32 8.82 3.23
C PHE A 83 3.77 9.79 4.32
N ASP A 84 3.15 9.70 5.49
CA ASP A 84 3.46 10.51 6.67
C ASP A 84 4.20 9.62 7.68
N PHE A 85 5.33 10.09 8.21
CA PHE A 85 6.19 9.28 9.06
C PHE A 85 6.93 10.11 10.11
N SER A 86 7.38 9.45 11.17
CA SER A 86 8.15 10.07 12.24
C SER A 86 9.56 10.41 11.77
N HIS A 87 9.89 11.71 11.73
CA HIS A 87 11.25 12.20 11.51
C HIS A 87 11.34 13.67 11.89
N MET A 88 12.41 14.06 12.63
CA MET A 88 12.54 15.39 13.21
C MET A 88 13.12 16.44 12.25
N LYS A 89 13.97 16.00 11.32
CA LYS A 89 14.76 16.90 10.44
C LYS A 89 14.20 16.92 9.02
N PRO A 90 14.42 17.97 8.23
CA PRO A 90 14.23 17.93 6.79
C PRO A 90 15.12 16.84 6.17
N ILE A 91 14.59 16.13 5.18
CA ILE A 91 15.36 15.14 4.42
C ILE A 91 16.24 15.92 3.43
N GLN A 92 17.53 15.61 3.38
CA GLN A 92 18.44 16.23 2.43
C GLN A 92 18.26 15.65 1.02
N ASN A 93 18.65 16.39 -0.01
CA ASN A 93 18.49 15.94 -1.40
C ASN A 93 19.22 14.62 -1.66
N GLU A 94 20.39 14.44 -1.09
CA GLU A 94 21.19 13.21 -1.21
C GLU A 94 20.50 12.01 -0.54
N GLU A 95 19.73 12.25 0.53
CA GLU A 95 18.93 11.21 1.20
C GLU A 95 17.70 10.86 0.34
N ILE A 96 17.04 11.86 -0.27
CA ILE A 96 15.93 11.64 -1.22
C ILE A 96 16.40 10.79 -2.41
N ASP A 97 17.55 11.14 -3.00
CA ASP A 97 18.12 10.41 -4.14
C ASP A 97 18.44 8.96 -3.76
N LYS A 98 18.95 8.70 -2.56
CA LYS A 98 19.19 7.35 -2.05
C LYS A 98 17.89 6.57 -1.85
N ILE A 99 16.86 7.20 -1.26
CA ILE A 99 15.55 6.57 -1.04
C ILE A 99 14.93 6.17 -2.38
N GLU A 100 14.91 7.09 -3.36
CA GLU A 100 14.42 6.80 -4.71
C GLU A 100 15.23 5.68 -5.39
N SER A 101 16.54 5.71 -5.23
CA SER A 101 17.44 4.69 -5.79
C SER A 101 17.12 3.31 -5.22
N PHE A 102 16.93 3.17 -3.90
CA PHE A 102 16.56 1.91 -3.28
C PHE A 102 15.24 1.36 -3.82
N VAL A 103 14.19 2.20 -3.86
CA VAL A 103 12.89 1.77 -4.42
C VAL A 103 13.06 1.30 -5.86
N ASN A 104 13.71 2.11 -6.71
CA ASN A 104 13.87 1.79 -8.12
C ASN A 104 14.78 0.57 -8.38
N GLN A 105 15.78 0.31 -7.54
CA GLN A 105 16.58 -0.90 -7.61
C GLN A 105 15.73 -2.15 -7.38
N ILE A 106 14.85 -2.14 -6.37
CA ILE A 106 13.93 -3.27 -6.12
C ILE A 106 12.92 -3.42 -7.25
N VAL A 107 12.37 -2.33 -7.75
CA VAL A 107 11.47 -2.35 -8.93
C VAL A 107 12.17 -2.98 -10.14
N SER A 108 13.43 -2.60 -10.42
CA SER A 108 14.17 -3.11 -11.58
C SER A 108 14.55 -4.59 -11.49
N LYS A 109 14.64 -5.17 -10.27
CA LYS A 109 14.86 -6.60 -10.05
C LYS A 109 13.69 -7.47 -10.53
N LYS A 110 12.49 -6.90 -10.67
CA LYS A 110 11.27 -7.60 -11.12
C LYS A 110 11.03 -8.90 -10.37
N SER A 111 11.21 -8.88 -9.05
CA SER A 111 11.06 -10.05 -8.19
C SER A 111 9.59 -10.32 -7.84
N GLU A 112 9.28 -11.58 -7.56
CA GLU A 112 7.95 -11.98 -7.11
C GLU A 112 7.59 -11.33 -5.76
N VAL A 113 6.35 -10.87 -5.63
CA VAL A 113 5.78 -10.39 -4.38
C VAL A 113 5.06 -11.54 -3.68
N LYS A 114 5.51 -11.89 -2.49
CA LYS A 114 4.98 -13.03 -1.74
C LYS A 114 4.08 -12.60 -0.60
N THR A 115 3.01 -13.36 -0.41
CA THR A 115 2.11 -13.19 0.74
C THR A 115 1.95 -14.53 1.45
N ARG A 116 2.02 -14.50 2.79
CA ARG A 116 1.83 -15.69 3.62
C ARG A 116 0.88 -15.35 4.76
N LEU A 117 0.06 -16.32 5.15
CA LEU A 117 -0.75 -16.25 6.37
C LEU A 117 0.01 -16.98 7.47
N MET A 118 0.07 -16.38 8.65
CA MET A 118 0.74 -16.93 9.83
C MET A 118 0.22 -16.25 11.10
N THR A 119 0.60 -16.75 12.25
CA THR A 119 0.28 -16.09 13.53
C THR A 119 1.09 -14.79 13.68
N PRO A 120 0.62 -13.82 14.50
CA PRO A 120 1.38 -12.60 14.79
C PRO A 120 2.79 -12.88 15.31
N ASP A 121 2.95 -13.88 16.18
CA ASP A 121 4.26 -14.24 16.77
C ASP A 121 5.22 -14.75 15.68
N GLU A 122 4.77 -15.68 14.84
CA GLU A 122 5.55 -16.14 13.68
C GLU A 122 5.93 -15.00 12.73
N ALA A 123 5.04 -14.03 12.53
CA ALA A 123 5.31 -12.88 11.69
C ALA A 123 6.47 -12.03 12.24
N VAL A 124 6.47 -11.77 13.56
CA VAL A 124 7.55 -11.05 14.25
C VAL A 124 8.86 -11.83 14.18
N GLU A 125 8.86 -13.14 14.42
CA GLU A 125 10.03 -14.02 14.30
C GLU A 125 10.61 -14.02 12.87
N ASN A 126 9.76 -13.91 11.86
CA ASN A 126 10.16 -13.76 10.45
C ASN A 126 10.57 -12.32 10.09
N GLY A 127 10.69 -11.42 11.07
CA GLY A 127 11.15 -10.04 10.88
C GLY A 127 10.12 -9.12 10.23
N ALA A 128 8.82 -9.48 10.28
CA ALA A 128 7.78 -8.62 9.74
C ALA A 128 7.58 -7.38 10.60
N LEU A 129 7.54 -6.22 9.96
CA LEU A 129 7.19 -4.96 10.60
C LEU A 129 5.70 -4.93 10.85
N ALA A 130 5.32 -4.85 12.13
CA ALA A 130 3.95 -4.62 12.55
C ALA A 130 3.71 -3.12 12.72
N LEU A 131 2.60 -2.61 12.20
CA LEU A 131 2.21 -1.21 12.40
C LEU A 131 1.78 -1.00 13.86
N PHE A 132 2.35 0.01 14.51
CA PHE A 132 2.07 0.31 15.91
C PHE A 132 0.59 0.66 16.11
N GLY A 133 -0.07 -0.01 17.06
CA GLY A 133 -1.45 0.30 17.48
C GLY A 133 -2.55 -0.43 16.74
N GLU A 134 -2.25 -1.29 15.78
CA GLU A 134 -3.24 -2.19 15.18
C GLU A 134 -3.45 -3.43 16.06
N LYS A 135 -4.72 -3.82 16.21
CA LYS A 135 -5.09 -5.09 16.84
C LYS A 135 -5.16 -6.16 15.75
N TYR A 136 -4.28 -7.10 15.83
CA TYR A 136 -4.26 -8.25 14.93
C TYR A 136 -5.12 -9.39 15.49
N GLY A 137 -5.81 -10.12 14.59
CA GLY A 137 -6.49 -11.38 14.94
C GLY A 137 -5.50 -12.52 15.11
N ASP A 138 -6.03 -13.75 15.23
CA ASP A 138 -5.23 -14.96 15.41
C ASP A 138 -4.34 -15.27 14.18
N GLU A 139 -4.69 -14.74 13.03
CA GLU A 139 -3.94 -14.89 11.77
C GLU A 139 -3.70 -13.53 11.10
N VAL A 140 -2.50 -13.31 10.63
CA VAL A 140 -2.07 -12.09 9.92
C VAL A 140 -1.51 -12.44 8.54
N ARG A 141 -1.65 -11.50 7.61
CA ARG A 141 -1.09 -11.61 6.28
C ARG A 141 0.23 -10.85 6.21
N VAL A 142 1.31 -11.57 6.00
CA VAL A 142 2.67 -11.04 5.82
C VAL A 142 2.94 -10.86 4.34
N LEU A 143 3.32 -9.64 3.96
CA LEU A 143 3.74 -9.24 2.63
C LEU A 143 5.26 -9.15 2.58
N SER A 144 5.90 -9.82 1.62
CA SER A 144 7.36 -9.78 1.42
C SER A 144 7.69 -9.39 -0.02
N MET A 145 8.58 -8.40 -0.19
CA MET A 145 8.97 -7.84 -1.49
C MET A 145 10.47 -7.61 -1.58
N GLY A 146 11.01 -7.76 -2.82
CA GLY A 146 12.40 -7.49 -3.14
C GLY A 146 13.34 -8.52 -2.56
N ASP A 147 13.62 -9.58 -3.32
CA ASP A 147 14.57 -10.60 -2.91
C ASP A 147 16.00 -10.02 -2.89
N GLU A 148 16.69 -10.17 -1.77
CA GLU A 148 18.08 -9.80 -1.51
C GLU A 148 18.79 -11.01 -0.93
N ASP A 149 19.22 -11.94 -1.79
CA ASP A 149 19.98 -13.15 -1.44
C ASP A 149 19.32 -14.02 -0.36
N GLY A 150 18.02 -14.28 -0.53
CA GLY A 150 17.21 -15.10 0.38
C GLY A 150 16.57 -14.34 1.53
N LYS A 151 16.78 -13.03 1.63
CA LYS A 151 16.03 -12.11 2.49
C LYS A 151 15.16 -11.21 1.62
N TYR A 152 14.15 -10.62 2.22
CA TYR A 152 13.32 -9.63 1.54
C TYR A 152 13.74 -8.22 1.92
N PHE A 153 13.68 -7.31 0.94
CA PHE A 153 13.92 -5.89 1.16
C PHE A 153 12.89 -5.32 2.14
N SER A 154 11.61 -5.62 1.94
CA SER A 154 10.51 -5.22 2.83
C SER A 154 9.70 -6.44 3.24
N THR A 155 9.40 -6.56 4.53
CA THR A 155 8.50 -7.57 5.10
C THR A 155 7.60 -6.89 6.11
N GLU A 156 6.30 -6.80 5.81
CA GLU A 156 5.34 -6.03 6.61
C GLU A 156 4.00 -6.76 6.75
N LEU A 157 3.27 -6.50 7.83
CA LEU A 157 1.89 -6.94 7.98
C LEU A 157 0.98 -6.08 7.13
N CYS A 158 0.33 -6.65 6.12
CA CYS A 158 -0.57 -5.92 5.25
C CYS A 158 -1.67 -6.78 4.64
N GLY A 159 -2.94 -6.44 4.93
CA GLY A 159 -4.13 -7.08 4.35
C GLY A 159 -4.56 -6.51 2.99
N GLY A 160 -3.88 -5.50 2.46
CA GLY A 160 -4.27 -4.80 1.24
C GLY A 160 -3.95 -5.54 -0.06
N THR A 161 -4.25 -4.90 -1.19
CA THR A 161 -3.95 -5.45 -2.53
C THR A 161 -2.60 -4.93 -3.03
N HIS A 162 -1.79 -5.85 -3.59
CA HIS A 162 -0.44 -5.57 -4.07
C HIS A 162 -0.21 -6.09 -5.47
N VAL A 163 0.85 -5.61 -6.11
CA VAL A 163 1.35 -6.17 -7.38
C VAL A 163 1.84 -7.60 -7.17
N LYS A 164 1.88 -8.39 -8.24
CA LYS A 164 2.44 -9.76 -8.19
C LYS A 164 3.96 -9.75 -8.38
N ASN A 165 4.48 -8.73 -9.05
CA ASN A 165 5.89 -8.55 -9.35
C ASN A 165 6.29 -7.11 -9.05
N THR A 166 7.48 -6.89 -8.48
CA THR A 166 7.96 -5.54 -8.15
C THR A 166 8.10 -4.65 -9.38
N GLY A 167 8.36 -5.24 -10.56
CA GLY A 167 8.41 -4.52 -11.84
C GLY A 167 7.09 -3.87 -12.25
N ASP A 168 5.95 -4.39 -11.77
CA ASP A 168 4.63 -3.81 -12.06
C ASP A 168 4.38 -2.47 -11.35
N ILE A 169 5.27 -2.08 -10.43
CA ILE A 169 5.23 -0.78 -9.77
C ILE A 169 5.54 0.35 -10.75
N GLY A 170 6.48 0.14 -11.68
CA GLY A 170 6.97 1.19 -12.57
C GLY A 170 8.01 2.09 -11.89
N LYS A 171 8.52 3.09 -12.61
CA LYS A 171 9.55 3.99 -12.11
C LYS A 171 8.99 4.92 -11.03
N PHE A 172 9.60 4.91 -9.87
CA PHE A 172 9.18 5.68 -8.70
C PHE A 172 9.93 7.02 -8.60
N LYS A 173 9.21 8.09 -8.24
CA LYS A 173 9.75 9.43 -8.04
C LYS A 173 9.09 10.16 -6.87
N ILE A 174 9.87 10.68 -5.95
CA ILE A 174 9.42 11.60 -4.90
C ILE A 174 9.23 12.99 -5.51
N ILE A 175 8.06 13.59 -5.35
CA ILE A 175 7.73 14.90 -5.92
C ILE A 175 7.68 16.01 -4.89
N SER A 176 7.48 15.67 -3.62
CA SER A 176 7.48 16.68 -2.55
C SER A 176 7.84 16.07 -1.20
N GLN A 177 8.36 16.90 -0.32
CA GLN A 177 8.48 16.63 1.10
C GLN A 177 8.06 17.88 1.91
N SER A 178 7.43 17.65 3.06
CA SER A 178 7.02 18.73 3.96
C SER A 178 6.98 18.28 5.42
N SER A 179 6.97 19.23 6.35
CA SER A 179 6.61 18.97 7.74
C SER A 179 5.11 19.21 7.92
N ILE A 180 4.40 18.29 8.58
CA ILE A 180 2.95 18.41 8.81
C ILE A 180 2.60 18.55 10.29
N ALA A 181 3.50 18.15 11.18
CA ALA A 181 3.40 18.31 12.62
C ALA A 181 4.79 18.21 13.25
N ALA A 182 4.91 18.52 14.54
CA ALA A 182 6.16 18.30 15.27
C ALA A 182 6.60 16.84 15.18
N GLY A 183 7.78 16.59 14.62
CA GLY A 183 8.34 15.25 14.45
C GLY A 183 7.65 14.38 13.40
N VAL A 184 6.78 14.95 12.56
CA VAL A 184 6.11 14.22 11.48
C VAL A 184 6.40 14.85 10.12
N ARG A 185 6.97 14.07 9.23
CA ARG A 185 7.26 14.44 7.84
C ARG A 185 6.29 13.77 6.88
N ARG A 186 6.07 14.42 5.76
CA ARG A 186 5.26 13.92 4.64
C ARG A 186 6.09 13.83 3.38
N ILE A 187 5.94 12.74 2.66
CA ILE A 187 6.40 12.56 1.28
C ILE A 187 5.18 12.33 0.39
N GLU A 188 5.20 12.93 -0.78
CA GLU A 188 4.33 12.56 -1.90
C GLU A 188 5.17 12.03 -3.05
N ALA A 189 4.69 10.99 -3.72
CA ALA A 189 5.42 10.36 -4.81
C ALA A 189 4.49 9.91 -5.93
N LEU A 190 5.07 9.86 -7.13
CA LEU A 190 4.47 9.35 -8.35
C LEU A 190 5.20 8.11 -8.84
N ARG A 191 4.57 7.41 -9.76
CA ARG A 191 5.15 6.34 -10.56
C ARG A 191 4.73 6.48 -12.02
N ASP A 192 5.54 5.99 -12.93
CA ASP A 192 5.24 5.89 -14.37
C ASP A 192 4.48 4.60 -14.67
#